data_dcc94c513fb09690861ae86a9be2c730
#
_entry.id   dcc94c513fb09690861ae86a9be2c730
#
_cell.length_a   1.000
_cell.length_b   1.000
_cell.length_c   1.000
_cell.angle_alpha   90.00
_cell.angle_beta   90.00
_cell.angle_gamma   90.00
#
_symmetry.space_group_name_H-M   'P 1'
#
loop_
_entity.id
_entity.type
_entity.pdbx_description
1 polymer ?
#
loop_
_entity_poly.entity_id
_entity_poly.type
_entity_poly.pdbx_seq_one_letter_code
_entity_poly.pdbx_strand_id
1 'polypeptide(L)'
;MGECSIQEKYQAWQKCPGMNEELHNQLKAMSPDELNDSFYRSLAFGTGGLRGVLGAGENRMNLYTVSKATRGLGRYLLETCEKPSCAVSCDSRIHSRDFAELTAATLAEMGIRVYLYRTLMPTPMLSYAVRHLHTSAGVMVTASHNPAKFNGYKVYGADGCQITIEAADRIYSFISAEQTLQPSLPDFKKYLDNGMISYIDDETIESYYQMIDGLRIAPTDERLHIVYSPLNGTGNVPVREMLKRMGNIDVDVVAEQEMPDGHFPTCPYPNPEIREAMKLAIEKTIATGADMCVATDPDCDRIGAGVRQGDTVTLISGNDMGVLLLDYVCSHRKAQKGELPPVAVKTIVTTEMAVPICKKYGVELRNVLTGFKFIGEQIGLLEKEGHTERYIFGFEESYGYLSGTSVRDKDAVNAAVLVCEMAANYKAQGLTLLDKLEQLREEFGFYAQRLLTFQYEGESGAAKMADIMRKLRAPLDTFQDAHFPTATRIDYQNDETGLPKSDVLSFALADGSKIIVRPSGTEPKLKAYLFARGEKQAAAEKVLDELETLMNGYCKE
;
A
#
# COMPACT_ATOMS: atom_id res chain seq x y z
N MET A 1 14.38 9.16 -33.85
CA MET A 1 13.44 10.30 -33.91
C MET A 1 13.92 11.27 -32.84
N GLY A 2 14.23 12.56 -33.18
CA GLY A 2 14.68 13.54 -32.20
C GLY A 2 13.61 13.75 -31.12
N GLU A 3 14.01 13.97 -29.86
CA GLU A 3 13.08 14.31 -28.78
C GLU A 3 12.38 15.63 -29.14
N CYS A 4 11.04 15.59 -29.09
CA CYS A 4 10.20 16.77 -29.31
C CYS A 4 10.44 17.76 -28.17
N SER A 5 10.70 19.03 -28.48
CA SER A 5 10.95 20.06 -27.45
C SER A 5 9.72 20.27 -26.55
N ILE A 6 9.94 20.75 -25.33
CA ILE A 6 8.87 21.09 -24.38
C ILE A 6 7.83 22.01 -25.05
N GLN A 7 8.31 22.99 -25.83
CA GLN A 7 7.44 23.93 -26.52
C GLN A 7 6.61 23.29 -27.63
N GLU A 8 7.15 22.30 -28.36
CA GLU A 8 6.41 21.56 -29.39
C GLU A 8 5.31 20.70 -28.78
N LYS A 9 5.63 20.01 -27.67
CA LYS A 9 4.63 19.24 -26.90
C LYS A 9 3.49 20.13 -26.40
N TYR A 10 3.83 21.26 -25.78
CA TYR A 10 2.84 22.24 -25.31
C TYR A 10 1.94 22.76 -26.42
N GLN A 11 2.51 23.12 -27.58
CA GLN A 11 1.72 23.56 -28.75
C GLN A 11 0.82 22.45 -29.30
N ALA A 12 1.28 21.20 -29.31
CA ALA A 12 0.45 20.07 -29.72
C ALA A 12 -0.75 19.90 -28.77
N TRP A 13 -0.54 20.05 -27.47
CA TRP A 13 -1.62 19.99 -26.47
C TRP A 13 -2.62 21.13 -26.66
N GLN A 14 -2.18 22.37 -26.87
CA GLN A 14 -3.07 23.51 -27.12
C GLN A 14 -3.95 23.33 -28.38
N LYS A 15 -3.46 22.62 -29.38
CA LYS A 15 -4.15 22.39 -30.66
C LYS A 15 -4.94 21.08 -30.68
N CYS A 16 -4.94 20.28 -29.59
CA CYS A 16 -5.64 19.00 -29.57
C CYS A 16 -7.14 19.19 -29.71
N PRO A 17 -7.78 18.63 -30.76
CA PRO A 17 -9.22 18.71 -30.92
C PRO A 17 -9.94 18.00 -29.79
N GLY A 18 -11.05 18.58 -29.32
CA GLY A 18 -11.88 17.95 -28.31
C GLY A 18 -11.29 17.86 -26.89
N MET A 19 -10.18 18.57 -26.62
CA MET A 19 -9.66 18.71 -25.27
C MET A 19 -10.71 19.33 -24.36
N ASN A 20 -10.89 18.77 -23.15
CA ASN A 20 -11.84 19.32 -22.21
C ASN A 20 -11.43 20.74 -21.77
N GLU A 21 -12.43 21.54 -21.41
CA GLU A 21 -12.26 22.96 -21.10
C GLU A 21 -11.34 23.17 -19.90
N GLU A 22 -11.40 22.30 -18.89
CA GLU A 22 -10.56 22.38 -17.70
C GLU A 22 -9.07 22.30 -18.04
N LEU A 23 -8.65 21.24 -18.76
CA LEU A 23 -7.26 21.07 -19.19
C LEU A 23 -6.79 22.21 -20.12
N HIS A 24 -7.70 22.69 -21.00
CA HIS A 24 -7.38 23.78 -21.88
C HIS A 24 -7.15 25.10 -21.12
N ASN A 25 -7.95 25.38 -20.08
CA ASN A 25 -7.78 26.55 -19.24
C ASN A 25 -6.50 26.45 -18.38
N GLN A 26 -6.18 25.25 -17.87
CA GLN A 26 -4.91 24.99 -17.16
C GLN A 26 -3.71 25.27 -18.06
N LEU A 27 -3.70 24.77 -19.30
CA LEU A 27 -2.61 25.05 -20.27
C LEU A 27 -2.40 26.54 -20.49
N LYS A 28 -3.45 27.33 -20.62
CA LYS A 28 -3.36 28.79 -20.84
C LYS A 28 -2.82 29.53 -19.62
N ALA A 29 -3.06 29.02 -18.41
CA ALA A 29 -2.69 29.66 -17.17
C ALA A 29 -1.30 29.24 -16.64
N MET A 30 -0.62 28.26 -17.28
CA MET A 30 0.67 27.75 -16.83
C MET A 30 1.75 28.82 -16.80
N SER A 31 2.44 28.93 -15.69
CA SER A 31 3.72 29.63 -15.60
C SER A 31 4.83 28.87 -16.37
N PRO A 32 5.97 29.54 -16.70
CA PRO A 32 7.09 28.86 -17.36
C PRO A 32 7.63 27.65 -16.60
N ASP A 33 7.66 27.70 -15.26
CA ASP A 33 8.14 26.61 -14.42
C ASP A 33 7.16 25.45 -14.42
N GLU A 34 5.84 25.72 -14.31
CA GLU A 34 4.79 24.71 -14.42
C GLU A 34 4.77 24.05 -15.80
N LEU A 35 4.99 24.83 -16.86
CA LEU A 35 5.08 24.32 -18.22
C LEU A 35 6.27 23.36 -18.36
N ASN A 36 7.44 23.77 -17.86
CA ASN A 36 8.61 22.90 -17.86
C ASN A 36 8.34 21.60 -17.12
N ASP A 37 7.83 21.67 -15.87
CA ASP A 37 7.54 20.48 -15.04
C ASP A 37 6.46 19.59 -15.64
N SER A 38 5.50 20.15 -16.39
CA SER A 38 4.40 19.39 -17.02
C SER A 38 4.82 18.65 -18.30
N PHE A 39 5.91 19.07 -18.98
CA PHE A 39 6.27 18.58 -20.31
C PHE A 39 7.70 18.07 -20.46
N TYR A 40 8.61 18.24 -19.46
CA TYR A 40 10.01 17.83 -19.59
C TYR A 40 10.20 16.32 -19.79
N ARG A 41 9.25 15.52 -19.32
CA ARG A 41 9.18 14.05 -19.50
C ARG A 41 7.75 13.57 -19.58
N SER A 42 7.55 12.32 -19.99
CA SER A 42 6.27 11.62 -19.81
C SER A 42 6.15 11.09 -18.39
N LEU A 43 4.93 10.96 -17.91
CA LEU A 43 4.63 10.35 -16.60
C LEU A 43 5.17 8.91 -16.58
N ALA A 44 6.01 8.61 -15.59
CA ALA A 44 6.65 7.30 -15.48
C ALA A 44 5.64 6.23 -15.06
N PHE A 45 5.66 5.10 -15.76
CA PHE A 45 5.01 3.86 -15.30
C PHE A 45 6.00 3.13 -14.39
N GLY A 46 5.74 3.18 -13.08
CA GLY A 46 6.58 2.54 -12.08
C GLY A 46 6.34 1.02 -12.01
N THR A 47 6.83 0.39 -10.96
CA THR A 47 6.78 -1.09 -10.78
C THR A 47 5.37 -1.68 -10.60
N GLY A 48 4.33 -0.86 -10.64
CA GLY A 48 2.94 -1.33 -10.45
C GLY A 48 1.90 -0.38 -11.02
N GLY A 49 2.29 0.68 -11.77
CA GLY A 49 1.36 1.62 -12.35
C GLY A 49 1.88 3.07 -12.41
N LEU A 50 0.96 4.02 -12.63
CA LEU A 50 1.24 5.45 -12.65
C LEU A 50 0.92 6.11 -11.30
N ARG A 51 1.65 7.18 -10.97
CA ARG A 51 1.28 8.13 -9.92
C ARG A 51 1.81 9.50 -10.27
N GLY A 52 0.97 10.52 -10.19
CA GLY A 52 1.37 11.88 -10.52
C GLY A 52 0.41 12.93 -10.00
N VAL A 53 0.80 14.18 -10.15
CA VAL A 53 -0.05 15.33 -9.89
C VAL A 53 -1.10 15.44 -10.98
N LEU A 54 -2.34 15.76 -10.61
CA LEU A 54 -3.44 16.04 -11.54
C LEU A 54 -3.13 17.30 -12.37
N GLY A 55 -3.49 17.31 -13.65
CA GLY A 55 -3.41 18.50 -14.49
C GLY A 55 -3.06 18.21 -15.95
N ALA A 56 -2.93 19.28 -16.71
CA ALA A 56 -2.56 19.23 -18.12
C ALA A 56 -1.06 18.96 -18.30
N GLY A 57 -0.71 18.14 -19.30
CA GLY A 57 0.67 17.82 -19.65
C GLY A 57 1.00 16.34 -19.61
N GLU A 58 2.15 15.98 -20.18
CA GLU A 58 2.58 14.59 -20.30
C GLU A 58 3.12 14.00 -18.98
N ASN A 59 3.62 14.85 -18.06
CA ASN A 59 4.09 14.48 -16.73
C ASN A 59 2.99 14.67 -15.66
N ARG A 60 1.72 14.57 -16.04
CA ARG A 60 0.56 14.76 -15.18
C ARG A 60 -0.44 13.62 -15.34
N MET A 61 -1.24 13.39 -14.30
CA MET A 61 -2.42 12.51 -14.37
C MET A 61 -3.57 13.30 -14.99
N ASN A 62 -4.06 12.84 -16.12
CA ASN A 62 -5.22 13.38 -16.84
C ASN A 62 -5.80 12.31 -17.78
N LEU A 63 -6.90 12.63 -18.43
CA LEU A 63 -7.60 11.70 -19.33
C LEU A 63 -6.69 11.15 -20.44
N TYR A 64 -5.80 11.95 -21.01
CA TYR A 64 -4.93 11.53 -22.11
C TYR A 64 -3.80 10.58 -21.64
N THR A 65 -3.17 10.88 -20.50
CA THR A 65 -2.11 10.03 -19.94
C THR A 65 -2.67 8.71 -19.39
N VAL A 66 -3.88 8.73 -18.81
CA VAL A 66 -4.60 7.52 -18.38
C VAL A 66 -5.01 6.68 -19.58
N SER A 67 -5.61 7.27 -20.63
CA SER A 67 -5.97 6.55 -21.86
C SER A 67 -4.74 5.94 -22.54
N LYS A 68 -3.61 6.67 -22.60
CA LYS A 68 -2.34 6.15 -23.12
C LYS A 68 -1.87 4.92 -22.35
N ALA A 69 -1.85 4.99 -21.02
CA ALA A 69 -1.45 3.87 -20.17
C ALA A 69 -2.38 2.67 -20.34
N THR A 70 -3.67 2.93 -20.43
CA THR A 70 -4.70 1.89 -20.65
C THR A 70 -4.55 1.21 -22.00
N ARG A 71 -4.20 1.93 -23.08
CA ARG A 71 -3.90 1.32 -24.38
C ARG A 71 -2.67 0.42 -24.31
N GLY A 72 -1.62 0.85 -23.60
CA GLY A 72 -0.45 0.01 -23.36
C GLY A 72 -0.79 -1.27 -22.60
N LEU A 73 -1.59 -1.17 -21.54
CA LEU A 73 -2.12 -2.34 -20.82
C LEU A 73 -2.97 -3.23 -21.75
N GLY A 74 -3.86 -2.63 -22.52
CA GLY A 74 -4.71 -3.38 -23.47
C GLY A 74 -3.90 -4.16 -24.50
N ARG A 75 -2.82 -3.59 -25.07
CA ARG A 75 -1.91 -4.30 -25.98
C ARG A 75 -1.21 -5.48 -25.29
N TYR A 76 -0.76 -5.28 -24.06
CA TYR A 76 -0.17 -6.36 -23.28
C TYR A 76 -1.17 -7.51 -23.07
N LEU A 77 -2.41 -7.20 -22.70
CA LEU A 77 -3.46 -8.20 -22.48
C LEU A 77 -3.83 -8.95 -23.76
N LEU A 78 -3.92 -8.24 -24.91
CA LEU A 78 -4.19 -8.86 -26.21
C LEU A 78 -3.03 -9.74 -26.71
N GLU A 79 -1.79 -9.46 -26.30
CA GLU A 79 -0.63 -10.30 -26.63
C GLU A 79 -0.57 -11.56 -25.75
N THR A 80 -0.96 -11.45 -24.47
CA THR A 80 -0.72 -12.50 -23.48
C THR A 80 -1.94 -13.37 -23.16
N CYS A 81 -3.14 -12.93 -23.53
CA CYS A 81 -4.40 -13.59 -23.19
C CYS A 81 -5.27 -13.80 -24.46
N GLU A 82 -5.86 -14.98 -24.61
CA GLU A 82 -6.74 -15.30 -25.74
C GLU A 82 -8.09 -14.54 -25.68
N LYS A 83 -8.65 -14.44 -24.49
CA LYS A 83 -9.93 -13.74 -24.22
C LYS A 83 -9.76 -12.80 -23.03
N PRO A 84 -9.06 -11.66 -23.21
CA PRO A 84 -8.74 -10.81 -22.10
C PRO A 84 -9.97 -10.13 -21.52
N SER A 85 -9.95 -9.96 -20.19
CA SER A 85 -10.95 -9.18 -19.44
C SER A 85 -10.25 -8.42 -18.32
N CYS A 86 -10.88 -7.35 -17.81
CA CYS A 86 -10.33 -6.51 -16.78
C CYS A 86 -11.39 -6.09 -15.76
N ALA A 87 -11.06 -6.19 -14.47
CA ALA A 87 -11.85 -5.57 -13.41
C ALA A 87 -11.34 -4.15 -13.13
N VAL A 88 -12.24 -3.21 -12.85
CA VAL A 88 -11.86 -1.80 -12.59
C VAL A 88 -12.55 -1.28 -11.34
N SER A 89 -11.80 -0.58 -10.49
CA SER A 89 -12.30 0.14 -9.33
C SER A 89 -11.62 1.51 -9.19
N CYS A 90 -12.17 2.36 -8.34
CA CYS A 90 -11.59 3.66 -8.03
C CYS A 90 -11.90 4.09 -6.60
N ASP A 91 -11.06 4.97 -6.08
CA ASP A 91 -11.26 5.63 -4.80
C ASP A 91 -12.05 6.96 -4.93
N SER A 92 -12.09 7.73 -3.83
CA SER A 92 -12.83 9.00 -3.74
C SER A 92 -12.11 10.21 -4.36
N ARG A 93 -10.88 10.05 -4.86
CA ARG A 93 -10.05 11.16 -5.33
C ARG A 93 -10.67 11.90 -6.51
N ILE A 94 -10.28 13.17 -6.64
CA ILE A 94 -10.68 14.02 -7.77
C ILE A 94 -10.36 13.28 -9.08
N HIS A 95 -11.32 13.20 -10.00
CA HIS A 95 -11.26 12.51 -11.29
C HIS A 95 -11.07 10.98 -11.24
N SER A 96 -11.07 10.33 -10.06
CA SER A 96 -10.91 8.86 -10.01
C SER A 96 -12.00 8.15 -10.78
N ARG A 97 -13.25 8.61 -10.68
CA ARG A 97 -14.37 8.04 -11.43
C ARG A 97 -14.23 8.25 -12.95
N ASP A 98 -13.88 9.45 -13.38
CA ASP A 98 -13.65 9.77 -14.79
C ASP A 98 -12.55 8.90 -15.39
N PHE A 99 -11.45 8.70 -14.65
CA PHE A 99 -10.35 7.86 -15.09
C PHE A 99 -10.71 6.37 -15.13
N ALA A 100 -11.54 5.89 -14.19
CA ALA A 100 -12.02 4.51 -14.18
C ALA A 100 -12.96 4.24 -15.35
N GLU A 101 -13.90 5.14 -15.65
CA GLU A 101 -14.80 5.04 -16.79
C GLU A 101 -14.06 5.12 -18.13
N LEU A 102 -13.08 6.02 -18.25
CA LEU A 102 -12.22 6.11 -19.42
C LEU A 102 -11.37 4.85 -19.61
N THR A 103 -10.83 4.31 -18.51
CA THR A 103 -10.10 3.03 -18.53
C THR A 103 -10.98 1.92 -19.09
N ALA A 104 -12.21 1.80 -18.56
CA ALA A 104 -13.18 0.81 -19.01
C ALA A 104 -13.52 0.99 -20.49
N ALA A 105 -13.80 2.22 -20.93
CA ALA A 105 -14.13 2.53 -22.32
C ALA A 105 -12.96 2.27 -23.28
N THR A 106 -11.73 2.60 -22.87
CA THR A 106 -10.53 2.39 -23.69
C THR A 106 -10.24 0.90 -23.88
N LEU A 107 -10.36 0.09 -22.84
CA LEU A 107 -10.22 -1.38 -22.95
C LEU A 107 -11.32 -1.99 -23.80
N ALA A 108 -12.57 -1.55 -23.59
CA ALA A 108 -13.72 -2.02 -24.37
C ALA A 108 -13.62 -1.66 -25.87
N GLU A 109 -13.09 -0.48 -26.21
CA GLU A 109 -12.78 -0.10 -27.60
C GLU A 109 -11.75 -1.02 -28.25
N MET A 110 -10.80 -1.54 -27.46
CA MET A 110 -9.80 -2.52 -27.91
C MET A 110 -10.34 -3.97 -27.98
N GLY A 111 -11.64 -4.19 -27.66
CA GLY A 111 -12.26 -5.51 -27.67
C GLY A 111 -12.07 -6.32 -26.37
N ILE A 112 -11.62 -5.68 -25.30
CA ILE A 112 -11.41 -6.31 -23.99
C ILE A 112 -12.65 -6.10 -23.13
N ARG A 113 -13.19 -7.20 -22.57
CA ARG A 113 -14.36 -7.13 -21.68
C ARG A 113 -13.98 -6.51 -20.34
N VAL A 114 -14.85 -5.61 -19.83
CA VAL A 114 -14.58 -4.91 -18.57
C VAL A 114 -15.70 -5.12 -17.54
N TYR A 115 -15.29 -5.36 -16.31
CA TYR A 115 -16.16 -5.38 -15.13
C TYR A 115 -15.81 -4.20 -14.23
N LEU A 116 -16.73 -3.25 -14.08
CA LEU A 116 -16.51 -2.00 -13.35
C LEU A 116 -17.37 -1.98 -12.08
N TYR A 117 -16.81 -1.63 -10.93
CA TYR A 117 -17.63 -1.34 -9.78
C TYR A 117 -18.52 -0.12 -10.02
N ARG A 118 -19.81 -0.25 -9.68
CA ARG A 118 -20.80 0.83 -9.85
C ARG A 118 -20.50 2.02 -8.96
N THR A 119 -20.03 1.75 -7.74
CA THR A 119 -19.66 2.73 -6.72
C THR A 119 -18.17 2.66 -6.41
N LEU A 120 -17.68 3.59 -5.61
CA LEU A 120 -16.30 3.54 -5.10
C LEU A 120 -16.11 2.29 -4.25
N MET A 121 -15.06 1.52 -4.54
CA MET A 121 -14.75 0.30 -3.78
C MET A 121 -13.26 0.21 -3.45
N PRO A 122 -12.94 -0.40 -2.28
CA PRO A 122 -11.57 -0.59 -1.81
C PRO A 122 -10.66 -1.35 -2.77
N THR A 123 -9.35 -1.07 -2.67
CA THR A 123 -8.29 -1.83 -3.33
C THR A 123 -8.40 -3.35 -3.10
N PRO A 124 -8.61 -3.86 -1.87
CA PRO A 124 -8.77 -5.30 -1.65
C PRO A 124 -9.99 -5.91 -2.36
N MET A 125 -11.08 -5.17 -2.48
CA MET A 125 -12.25 -5.65 -3.22
C MET A 125 -11.95 -5.79 -4.71
N LEU A 126 -11.10 -4.93 -5.30
CA LEU A 126 -10.63 -5.12 -6.67
C LEU A 126 -9.77 -6.39 -6.78
N SER A 127 -8.80 -6.59 -5.89
CA SER A 127 -7.97 -7.80 -5.87
C SER A 127 -8.81 -9.07 -5.79
N TYR A 128 -9.84 -9.04 -4.93
CA TYR A 128 -10.82 -10.12 -4.81
C TYR A 128 -11.61 -10.34 -6.11
N ALA A 129 -12.16 -9.27 -6.70
CA ALA A 129 -12.97 -9.34 -7.92
C ALA A 129 -12.16 -9.89 -9.11
N VAL A 130 -10.88 -9.51 -9.25
CA VAL A 130 -9.99 -10.08 -10.28
C VAL A 130 -9.95 -11.60 -10.20
N ARG A 131 -9.77 -12.14 -9.00
CA ARG A 131 -9.71 -13.59 -8.77
C ARG A 131 -11.09 -14.26 -8.90
N HIS A 132 -12.10 -13.67 -8.28
CA HIS A 132 -13.46 -14.21 -8.24
C HIS A 132 -14.12 -14.27 -9.63
N LEU A 133 -13.95 -13.22 -10.43
CA LEU A 133 -14.46 -13.13 -11.80
C LEU A 133 -13.51 -13.70 -12.85
N HIS A 134 -12.35 -14.22 -12.41
CA HIS A 134 -11.30 -14.77 -13.31
C HIS A 134 -10.90 -13.79 -14.42
N THR A 135 -10.75 -12.50 -14.09
CA THR A 135 -10.30 -11.52 -15.08
C THR A 135 -8.79 -11.63 -15.32
N SER A 136 -8.35 -11.25 -16.51
CA SER A 136 -6.94 -11.27 -16.90
C SER A 136 -6.10 -10.21 -16.20
N ALA A 137 -6.75 -9.13 -15.77
CA ALA A 137 -6.12 -8.02 -15.07
C ALA A 137 -7.13 -7.26 -14.19
N GLY A 138 -6.59 -6.37 -13.34
CA GLY A 138 -7.37 -5.38 -12.61
C GLY A 138 -6.73 -4.00 -12.68
N VAL A 139 -7.55 -2.95 -12.57
CA VAL A 139 -7.07 -1.57 -12.48
C VAL A 139 -7.73 -0.88 -11.30
N MET A 140 -6.93 -0.33 -10.39
CA MET A 140 -7.37 0.54 -9.31
C MET A 140 -6.90 1.97 -9.55
N VAL A 141 -7.87 2.87 -9.70
CA VAL A 141 -7.59 4.31 -9.84
C VAL A 141 -7.52 4.92 -8.45
N THR A 142 -6.30 5.14 -7.97
CA THR A 142 -6.01 5.67 -6.63
C THR A 142 -4.57 6.16 -6.52
N ALA A 143 -4.34 7.15 -5.66
CA ALA A 143 -3.00 7.48 -5.16
C ALA A 143 -2.85 7.15 -3.66
N SER A 144 -3.66 6.19 -3.13
CA SER A 144 -3.63 5.79 -1.73
C SER A 144 -3.77 6.99 -0.78
N HIS A 145 -2.85 7.17 0.14
CA HIS A 145 -2.85 8.24 1.16
C HIS A 145 -2.15 9.55 0.73
N ASN A 146 -1.78 9.71 -0.55
CA ASN A 146 -1.14 10.96 -1.02
C ASN A 146 -2.12 12.14 -0.92
N PRO A 147 -1.61 13.41 -0.88
CA PRO A 147 -2.46 14.60 -0.92
C PRO A 147 -3.44 14.65 -2.09
N ALA A 148 -4.51 15.45 -1.97
CA ALA A 148 -5.60 15.58 -2.94
C ALA A 148 -5.14 15.88 -4.37
N LYS A 149 -4.05 16.63 -4.54
CA LYS A 149 -3.49 16.96 -5.86
C LYS A 149 -2.93 15.78 -6.65
N PHE A 150 -2.79 14.61 -6.03
CA PHE A 150 -2.28 13.39 -6.68
C PHE A 150 -3.41 12.45 -7.05
N ASN A 151 -3.24 11.75 -8.18
CA ASN A 151 -3.98 10.54 -8.48
C ASN A 151 -3.03 9.48 -9.06
N GLY A 152 -3.53 8.27 -9.29
CA GLY A 152 -2.72 7.16 -9.76
C GLY A 152 -3.57 6.08 -10.45
N TYR A 153 -2.85 5.08 -10.96
CA TYR A 153 -3.39 4.00 -11.76
C TYR A 153 -2.58 2.74 -11.43
N LYS A 154 -3.07 1.91 -10.52
CA LYS A 154 -2.43 0.65 -10.10
C LYS A 154 -2.94 -0.49 -10.99
N VAL A 155 -2.03 -1.35 -11.46
CA VAL A 155 -2.36 -2.52 -12.29
C VAL A 155 -2.14 -3.80 -11.50
N TYR A 156 -3.10 -4.72 -11.62
CA TYR A 156 -3.11 -6.03 -10.98
C TYR A 156 -3.13 -7.13 -12.05
N GLY A 157 -2.41 -8.22 -11.80
CA GLY A 157 -2.44 -9.43 -12.63
C GLY A 157 -3.65 -10.33 -12.34
N ALA A 158 -3.82 -11.37 -13.12
CA ALA A 158 -4.91 -12.35 -12.97
C ALA A 158 -4.90 -13.08 -11.61
N ASP A 159 -3.77 -13.08 -10.93
CA ASP A 159 -3.60 -13.63 -9.57
C ASP A 159 -4.12 -12.69 -8.46
N GLY A 160 -4.54 -11.46 -8.81
CA GLY A 160 -4.98 -10.44 -7.87
C GLY A 160 -3.85 -9.67 -7.16
N CYS A 161 -2.57 -9.97 -7.46
CA CYS A 161 -1.43 -9.18 -7.00
C CYS A 161 -1.18 -7.97 -7.90
N GLN A 162 -0.54 -6.93 -7.39
CA GLN A 162 0.06 -5.93 -8.27
C GLN A 162 1.06 -6.61 -9.21
N ILE A 163 1.11 -6.16 -10.46
CA ILE A 163 1.93 -6.76 -11.51
C ILE A 163 3.41 -6.85 -11.12
N THR A 164 4.09 -7.88 -11.65
CA THR A 164 5.53 -8.06 -11.50
C THR A 164 6.31 -6.95 -12.22
N ILE A 165 7.61 -6.84 -11.90
CA ILE A 165 8.49 -5.87 -12.57
C ILE A 165 8.57 -6.18 -14.08
N GLU A 166 8.67 -7.45 -14.45
CA GLU A 166 8.73 -7.90 -15.85
C GLU A 166 7.46 -7.51 -16.63
N ALA A 167 6.27 -7.75 -16.04
CA ALA A 167 5.01 -7.33 -16.65
C ALA A 167 4.91 -5.81 -16.77
N ALA A 168 5.37 -5.06 -15.74
CA ALA A 168 5.39 -3.60 -15.76
C ALA A 168 6.29 -3.07 -16.88
N ASP A 169 7.49 -3.63 -17.06
CA ASP A 169 8.43 -3.25 -18.12
C ASP A 169 7.84 -3.54 -19.51
N ARG A 170 7.16 -4.68 -19.66
CA ARG A 170 6.50 -5.04 -20.92
C ARG A 170 5.36 -4.09 -21.24
N ILE A 171 4.50 -3.78 -20.26
CA ILE A 171 3.41 -2.80 -20.41
C ILE A 171 4.00 -1.42 -20.75
N TYR A 172 5.07 -1.01 -20.07
CA TYR A 172 5.72 0.27 -20.34
C TYR A 172 6.27 0.38 -21.77
N SER A 173 6.78 -0.72 -22.32
CA SER A 173 7.23 -0.74 -23.72
C SER A 173 6.09 -0.43 -24.69
N PHE A 174 4.88 -0.93 -24.45
CA PHE A 174 3.69 -0.59 -25.23
C PHE A 174 3.23 0.85 -25.00
N ILE A 175 3.19 1.30 -23.73
CA ILE A 175 2.84 2.70 -23.39
C ILE A 175 3.76 3.68 -24.15
N SER A 176 5.05 3.38 -24.20
CA SER A 176 6.06 4.25 -24.86
C SER A 176 5.85 4.35 -26.36
N ALA A 177 5.25 3.33 -26.99
CA ALA A 177 4.89 3.34 -28.41
C ALA A 177 3.58 4.06 -28.73
N GLU A 178 2.74 4.35 -27.71
CA GLU A 178 1.45 5.02 -27.89
C GLU A 178 1.60 6.55 -27.94
N GLN A 179 0.78 7.18 -28.76
CA GLN A 179 0.63 8.65 -28.74
C GLN A 179 -0.21 9.07 -27.53
N THR A 180 0.21 10.14 -26.84
CA THR A 180 -0.52 10.67 -25.69
C THR A 180 -1.85 11.30 -26.13
N LEU A 181 -1.80 12.21 -27.08
CA LEU A 181 -2.99 12.90 -27.58
C LEU A 181 -3.75 12.05 -28.60
N GLN A 182 -5.06 11.97 -28.43
CA GLN A 182 -5.97 11.32 -29.34
C GLN A 182 -7.00 12.35 -29.83
N PRO A 183 -7.45 12.26 -31.09
CA PRO A 183 -8.47 13.17 -31.62
C PRO A 183 -9.80 13.11 -30.87
N SER A 184 -10.14 11.96 -30.33
CA SER A 184 -11.30 11.71 -29.46
C SER A 184 -10.99 10.62 -28.45
N LEU A 185 -11.57 10.73 -27.27
CA LEU A 185 -11.52 9.68 -26.25
C LEU A 185 -12.74 8.76 -26.41
N PRO A 186 -12.62 7.46 -26.05
CA PRO A 186 -13.73 6.50 -26.15
C PRO A 186 -14.94 6.91 -25.30
N ASP A 187 -16.15 6.68 -25.83
CA ASP A 187 -17.41 6.93 -25.13
C ASP A 187 -17.79 5.75 -24.24
N PHE A 188 -17.78 5.98 -22.93
CA PHE A 188 -18.13 4.99 -21.91
C PHE A 188 -19.54 4.44 -22.10
N LYS A 189 -20.53 5.33 -22.37
CA LYS A 189 -21.94 4.94 -22.51
C LYS A 189 -22.16 3.97 -23.67
N LYS A 190 -21.49 4.18 -24.80
CA LYS A 190 -21.55 3.28 -25.97
C LYS A 190 -21.16 1.83 -25.58
N TYR A 191 -20.12 1.65 -24.79
CA TYR A 191 -19.62 0.32 -24.43
C TYR A 191 -20.36 -0.31 -23.26
N LEU A 192 -20.97 0.50 -22.39
CA LEU A 192 -21.93 0.04 -21.40
C LEU A 192 -23.22 -0.47 -22.06
N ASP A 193 -23.77 0.29 -23.00
CA ASP A 193 -25.03 -0.05 -23.70
C ASP A 193 -24.90 -1.31 -24.58
N ASN A 194 -23.71 -1.59 -25.14
CA ASN A 194 -23.47 -2.78 -25.96
C ASN A 194 -22.97 -4.00 -25.18
N GLY A 195 -22.81 -3.89 -23.85
CA GLY A 195 -22.45 -4.97 -22.95
C GLY A 195 -20.94 -5.34 -22.91
N MET A 196 -20.06 -4.56 -23.56
CA MET A 196 -18.61 -4.72 -23.42
C MET A 196 -18.14 -4.29 -22.03
N ILE A 197 -18.83 -3.34 -21.42
CA ILE A 197 -18.67 -2.97 -20.01
C ILE A 197 -19.88 -3.49 -19.25
N SER A 198 -19.66 -4.16 -18.13
CA SER A 198 -20.71 -4.58 -17.20
C SER A 198 -20.35 -4.10 -15.80
N TYR A 199 -21.36 -3.76 -15.01
CA TYR A 199 -21.11 -3.52 -13.59
C TYR A 199 -20.92 -4.85 -12.86
N ILE A 200 -19.99 -4.83 -11.89
CA ILE A 200 -19.82 -5.93 -10.93
C ILE A 200 -21.10 -6.00 -10.09
N ASP A 201 -21.62 -7.20 -9.93
CA ASP A 201 -22.89 -7.46 -9.25
C ASP A 201 -22.78 -7.47 -7.73
N ASP A 202 -23.93 -7.38 -7.07
CA ASP A 202 -24.01 -7.40 -5.61
C ASP A 202 -23.65 -8.77 -5.04
N GLU A 203 -23.76 -9.87 -5.81
CA GLU A 203 -23.37 -11.22 -5.40
C GLU A 203 -21.83 -11.30 -5.22
N THR A 204 -21.07 -10.71 -6.11
CA THR A 204 -19.61 -10.60 -5.98
C THR A 204 -19.22 -9.80 -4.73
N ILE A 205 -19.93 -8.70 -4.44
CA ILE A 205 -19.71 -7.89 -3.24
C ILE A 205 -20.04 -8.70 -1.97
N GLU A 206 -21.18 -9.39 -1.97
CA GLU A 206 -21.61 -10.21 -0.85
C GLU A 206 -20.66 -11.38 -0.59
N SER A 207 -20.16 -12.02 -1.64
CA SER A 207 -19.19 -13.11 -1.51
C SER A 207 -17.85 -12.66 -0.88
N TYR A 208 -17.44 -11.41 -1.13
CA TYR A 208 -16.29 -10.82 -0.44
C TYR A 208 -16.56 -10.66 1.07
N TYR A 209 -17.73 -10.16 1.45
CA TYR A 209 -18.09 -10.05 2.87
C TYR A 209 -18.17 -11.42 3.57
N GLN A 210 -18.77 -12.41 2.91
CA GLN A 210 -18.82 -13.79 3.43
C GLN A 210 -17.43 -14.40 3.57
N MET A 211 -16.53 -14.11 2.64
CA MET A 211 -15.12 -14.53 2.73
C MET A 211 -14.47 -13.96 3.99
N ILE A 212 -14.65 -12.66 4.29
CA ILE A 212 -14.10 -12.04 5.51
C ILE A 212 -14.73 -12.64 6.77
N ASP A 213 -16.06 -12.85 6.80
CA ASP A 213 -16.73 -13.52 7.94
C ASP A 213 -16.13 -14.89 8.21
N GLY A 214 -15.77 -15.64 7.16
CA GLY A 214 -15.10 -16.95 7.26
C GLY A 214 -13.66 -16.89 7.77
N LEU A 215 -13.04 -15.71 7.81
CA LEU A 215 -11.68 -15.50 8.32
C LEU A 215 -11.64 -15.15 9.82
N ARG A 216 -12.78 -14.90 10.45
CA ARG A 216 -12.85 -14.64 11.90
C ARG A 216 -12.26 -15.80 12.67
N ILE A 217 -11.48 -15.48 13.72
CA ILE A 217 -10.64 -16.45 14.42
C ILE A 217 -11.30 -16.92 15.72
N ALA A 218 -11.73 -15.97 16.55
CA ALA A 218 -12.32 -16.24 17.86
C ALA A 218 -13.43 -15.23 18.15
N PRO A 219 -14.60 -15.37 17.52
CA PRO A 219 -15.77 -14.52 17.78
C PRO A 219 -16.12 -14.52 19.27
N THR A 220 -16.48 -13.36 19.82
CA THR A 220 -16.87 -13.15 21.21
C THR A 220 -18.10 -12.27 21.28
N ASP A 221 -18.87 -12.38 22.37
CA ASP A 221 -20.02 -11.52 22.67
C ASP A 221 -19.63 -10.24 23.44
N GLU A 222 -18.35 -10.10 23.82
CA GLU A 222 -17.86 -8.90 24.50
C GLU A 222 -18.07 -7.67 23.64
N ARG A 223 -18.74 -6.67 24.17
CA ARG A 223 -19.04 -5.43 23.42
C ARG A 223 -17.83 -4.50 23.39
N LEU A 224 -17.53 -4.02 22.20
CA LEU A 224 -16.47 -3.06 21.96
C LEU A 224 -17.09 -1.80 21.34
N HIS A 225 -16.84 -0.63 21.93
CA HIS A 225 -17.26 0.67 21.40
C HIS A 225 -16.07 1.33 20.70
N ILE A 226 -16.21 1.61 19.41
CA ILE A 226 -15.14 2.23 18.62
C ILE A 226 -15.61 3.51 17.92
N VAL A 227 -14.66 4.38 17.64
CA VAL A 227 -14.81 5.46 16.66
C VAL A 227 -14.14 5.05 15.37
N TYR A 228 -14.84 5.18 14.25
CA TYR A 228 -14.30 4.88 12.92
C TYR A 228 -14.24 6.12 12.03
N SER A 229 -13.10 6.30 11.32
CA SER A 229 -12.96 7.28 10.25
C SER A 229 -12.53 6.59 8.95
N PRO A 230 -13.32 6.71 7.86
CA PRO A 230 -12.89 6.30 6.53
C PRO A 230 -11.96 7.31 5.84
N LEU A 231 -11.58 8.42 6.49
CA LEU A 231 -10.79 9.52 5.93
C LEU A 231 -11.30 9.97 4.56
N ASN A 232 -12.63 10.17 4.43
CA ASN A 232 -13.33 10.49 3.18
C ASN A 232 -13.10 9.49 2.03
N GLY A 233 -12.73 8.25 2.35
CA GLY A 233 -12.35 7.19 1.42
C GLY A 233 -13.42 6.12 1.17
N THR A 234 -12.98 5.04 0.54
CA THR A 234 -13.82 3.90 0.11
C THR A 234 -14.22 2.96 1.25
N GLY A 235 -13.56 3.03 2.41
CA GLY A 235 -13.83 2.15 3.55
C GLY A 235 -15.18 2.39 4.24
N ASN A 236 -15.84 3.54 4.03
CA ASN A 236 -17.07 3.93 4.72
C ASN A 236 -18.13 2.81 4.71
N VAL A 237 -18.49 2.28 3.56
CA VAL A 237 -19.53 1.25 3.44
C VAL A 237 -18.99 -0.13 3.81
N PRO A 238 -17.89 -0.66 3.22
CA PRO A 238 -17.46 -2.03 3.47
C PRO A 238 -17.01 -2.30 4.90
N VAL A 239 -16.25 -1.39 5.50
CA VAL A 239 -15.78 -1.58 6.89
C VAL A 239 -16.97 -1.56 7.86
N ARG A 240 -17.88 -0.60 7.70
CA ARG A 240 -19.06 -0.51 8.58
C ARG A 240 -19.99 -1.70 8.43
N GLU A 241 -20.18 -2.21 7.20
CA GLU A 241 -20.97 -3.41 6.96
C GLU A 241 -20.36 -4.62 7.69
N MET A 242 -19.03 -4.79 7.60
CA MET A 242 -18.36 -5.89 8.27
C MET A 242 -18.41 -5.77 9.80
N LEU A 243 -18.17 -4.59 10.35
CA LEU A 243 -18.29 -4.34 11.81
C LEU A 243 -19.71 -4.57 12.33
N LYS A 244 -20.73 -4.19 11.54
CA LYS A 244 -22.13 -4.49 11.85
C LYS A 244 -22.42 -5.99 11.87
N ARG A 245 -21.87 -6.77 10.95
CA ARG A 245 -22.02 -8.24 10.89
C ARG A 245 -21.39 -8.94 12.09
N MET A 246 -20.38 -8.34 12.71
CA MET A 246 -19.81 -8.88 13.96
C MET A 246 -20.82 -8.90 15.11
N GLY A 247 -21.77 -7.96 15.15
CA GLY A 247 -22.89 -7.91 16.10
C GLY A 247 -22.55 -7.38 17.49
N ASN A 248 -21.29 -7.36 17.87
CA ASN A 248 -20.79 -6.91 19.18
C ASN A 248 -19.98 -5.60 19.13
N ILE A 249 -19.89 -4.94 17.97
CA ILE A 249 -19.14 -3.71 17.80
C ILE A 249 -20.10 -2.52 17.67
N ASP A 250 -20.02 -1.57 18.61
CA ASP A 250 -20.72 -0.30 18.54
C ASP A 250 -19.82 0.73 17.83
N VAL A 251 -20.31 1.32 16.74
CA VAL A 251 -19.50 2.19 15.89
C VAL A 251 -20.03 3.60 15.85
N ASP A 252 -19.23 4.55 16.31
CA ASP A 252 -19.40 5.98 16.07
C ASP A 252 -18.55 6.41 14.87
N VAL A 253 -19.15 7.02 13.85
CA VAL A 253 -18.40 7.49 12.67
C VAL A 253 -18.04 8.97 12.82
N VAL A 254 -16.83 9.35 12.41
CA VAL A 254 -16.40 10.76 12.31
C VAL A 254 -17.17 11.42 11.18
N ALA A 255 -18.18 12.23 11.49
CA ALA A 255 -19.13 12.76 10.50
C ALA A 255 -18.47 13.60 9.40
N GLU A 256 -17.45 14.37 9.72
CA GLU A 256 -16.70 15.25 8.81
C GLU A 256 -15.85 14.45 7.80
N GLN A 257 -15.58 13.17 8.09
CA GLN A 257 -14.75 12.27 7.27
C GLN A 257 -15.54 11.09 6.73
N GLU A 258 -16.84 10.99 7.01
CA GLU A 258 -17.70 9.88 6.65
C GLU A 258 -17.90 9.79 5.12
N MET A 259 -18.33 10.88 4.51
CA MET A 259 -18.67 10.88 3.08
C MET A 259 -17.40 10.97 2.22
N PRO A 260 -17.35 10.20 1.12
CA PRO A 260 -16.24 10.29 0.16
C PRO A 260 -16.05 11.72 -0.37
N ASP A 261 -14.82 12.24 -0.24
CA ASP A 261 -14.45 13.57 -0.75
C ASP A 261 -12.97 13.59 -1.14
N GLY A 262 -12.69 13.75 -2.44
CA GLY A 262 -11.33 13.77 -2.98
C GLY A 262 -10.51 15.01 -2.63
N HIS A 263 -11.12 16.03 -2.02
CA HIS A 263 -10.41 17.20 -1.51
C HIS A 263 -9.81 16.97 -0.10
N PHE A 264 -10.28 15.96 0.64
CA PHE A 264 -9.85 15.66 2.00
C PHE A 264 -9.83 16.90 2.92
N PRO A 265 -10.96 17.60 3.10
CA PRO A 265 -10.99 18.95 3.66
C PRO A 265 -10.48 19.06 5.10
N THR A 266 -10.58 17.98 5.86
CA THR A 266 -10.13 17.90 7.26
C THR A 266 -8.76 17.24 7.43
N CYS A 267 -8.20 16.66 6.35
CA CYS A 267 -6.99 15.84 6.39
C CYS A 267 -6.20 15.94 5.09
N PRO A 268 -5.36 16.98 4.89
CA PRO A 268 -4.57 17.15 3.64
C PRO A 268 -3.68 15.95 3.27
N TYR A 269 -3.30 15.14 4.26
CA TYR A 269 -2.59 13.87 4.11
C TYR A 269 -3.43 12.76 4.74
N PRO A 270 -4.34 12.11 3.98
CA PRO A 270 -5.27 11.10 4.52
C PRO A 270 -4.56 9.75 4.78
N ASN A 271 -3.57 9.79 5.66
CA ASN A 271 -2.73 8.65 6.03
C ASN A 271 -2.93 8.33 7.52
N PRO A 272 -3.51 7.18 7.88
CA PRO A 272 -3.76 6.81 9.28
C PRO A 272 -2.48 6.59 10.13
N GLU A 273 -1.29 6.62 9.52
CA GLU A 273 -0.01 6.67 10.23
C GLU A 273 0.23 8.04 10.91
N ILE A 274 -0.41 9.10 10.40
CA ILE A 274 -0.15 10.48 10.82
C ILE A 274 -1.16 10.87 11.90
N ARG A 275 -0.66 11.40 13.03
CA ARG A 275 -1.50 11.82 14.14
C ARG A 275 -2.55 12.88 13.76
N GLU A 276 -2.20 13.79 12.86
CA GLU A 276 -3.09 14.82 12.32
C GLU A 276 -4.28 14.22 11.59
N ALA A 277 -4.08 13.12 10.84
CA ALA A 277 -5.17 12.40 10.17
C ALA A 277 -6.12 11.74 11.17
N MET A 278 -5.58 11.23 12.28
CA MET A 278 -6.32 10.59 13.35
C MET A 278 -6.99 11.58 14.32
N LYS A 279 -6.72 12.88 14.21
CA LYS A 279 -7.12 13.90 15.21
C LYS A 279 -8.61 13.86 15.53
N LEU A 280 -9.50 13.94 14.53
CA LEU A 280 -10.94 13.95 14.76
C LEU A 280 -11.44 12.64 15.38
N ALA A 281 -10.87 11.50 14.97
CA ALA A 281 -11.19 10.20 15.56
C ALA A 281 -10.73 10.13 17.03
N ILE A 282 -9.55 10.66 17.36
CA ILE A 282 -9.03 10.77 18.73
C ILE A 282 -9.96 11.64 19.60
N GLU A 283 -10.28 12.85 19.13
CA GLU A 283 -11.14 13.79 19.85
C GLU A 283 -12.53 13.18 20.12
N LYS A 284 -13.11 12.54 19.11
CA LYS A 284 -14.41 11.87 19.25
C LYS A 284 -14.34 10.68 20.20
N THR A 285 -13.26 9.89 20.18
CA THR A 285 -13.06 8.74 21.10
C THR A 285 -13.05 9.22 22.57
N ILE A 286 -12.37 10.32 22.85
CA ILE A 286 -12.36 10.91 24.19
C ILE A 286 -13.76 11.42 24.57
N ALA A 287 -14.42 12.13 23.66
CA ALA A 287 -15.73 12.74 23.91
C ALA A 287 -16.85 11.70 24.14
N THR A 288 -16.84 10.59 23.43
CA THR A 288 -17.86 9.52 23.54
C THR A 288 -17.50 8.46 24.56
N GLY A 289 -16.27 8.43 25.05
CA GLY A 289 -15.78 7.40 25.96
C GLY A 289 -15.58 6.05 25.27
N ALA A 290 -15.44 6.01 23.93
CA ALA A 290 -15.18 4.79 23.19
C ALA A 290 -13.86 4.12 23.61
N ASP A 291 -13.75 2.81 23.47
CA ASP A 291 -12.58 2.04 23.88
C ASP A 291 -11.36 2.36 23.02
N MET A 292 -11.59 2.57 21.70
CA MET A 292 -10.53 2.85 20.74
C MET A 292 -11.09 3.58 19.51
N CYS A 293 -10.18 4.08 18.66
CA CYS A 293 -10.50 4.52 17.31
C CYS A 293 -9.73 3.74 16.27
N VAL A 294 -10.31 3.65 15.06
CA VAL A 294 -9.67 3.12 13.87
C VAL A 294 -9.93 4.05 12.68
N ALA A 295 -8.96 4.13 11.76
CA ALA A 295 -9.15 4.85 10.51
C ALA A 295 -8.50 4.08 9.35
N THR A 296 -9.10 4.19 8.16
CA THR A 296 -8.58 3.61 6.92
C THR A 296 -8.21 4.72 5.93
N ASP A 297 -7.18 4.49 5.10
CA ASP A 297 -6.80 5.42 4.05
C ASP A 297 -7.82 5.42 2.87
N PRO A 298 -7.74 6.34 1.92
CA PRO A 298 -8.78 6.52 0.91
C PRO A 298 -9.11 5.30 0.06
N ASP A 299 -8.14 4.46 -0.29
CA ASP A 299 -8.38 3.21 -1.01
C ASP A 299 -8.50 1.98 -0.11
N CYS A 300 -8.56 2.21 1.21
CA CYS A 300 -8.85 1.24 2.26
C CYS A 300 -7.97 -0.02 2.18
N ASP A 301 -6.68 0.19 1.93
CA ASP A 301 -5.68 -0.86 1.99
C ASP A 301 -4.85 -0.79 3.29
N ARG A 302 -4.92 0.31 4.06
CA ARG A 302 -4.24 0.53 5.36
C ARG A 302 -5.23 0.87 6.46
N ILE A 303 -4.89 0.45 7.69
CA ILE A 303 -5.66 0.77 8.89
C ILE A 303 -4.75 1.21 10.02
N GLY A 304 -5.04 2.37 10.61
CA GLY A 304 -4.45 2.85 11.86
C GLY A 304 -5.41 2.71 13.03
N ALA A 305 -4.88 2.56 14.23
CA ALA A 305 -5.68 2.45 15.45
C ALA A 305 -5.08 3.25 16.60
N GLY A 306 -5.96 3.71 17.51
CA GLY A 306 -5.59 4.34 18.76
C GLY A 306 -6.44 3.83 19.91
N VAL A 307 -5.83 3.54 21.04
CA VAL A 307 -6.48 3.00 22.24
C VAL A 307 -6.63 4.08 23.30
N ARG A 308 -7.82 4.20 23.87
CA ARG A 308 -8.10 5.17 24.92
C ARG A 308 -7.53 4.71 26.26
N GLN A 309 -6.84 5.61 26.93
CA GLN A 309 -6.36 5.48 28.31
C GLN A 309 -6.78 6.73 29.11
N GLY A 310 -7.89 6.63 29.82
CA GLY A 310 -8.49 7.78 30.51
C GLY A 310 -8.90 8.87 29.51
N ASP A 311 -8.32 10.07 29.66
CA ASP A 311 -8.59 11.24 28.79
C ASP A 311 -7.59 11.39 27.63
N THR A 312 -6.84 10.34 27.33
CA THR A 312 -5.87 10.32 26.23
C THR A 312 -6.09 9.14 25.32
N VAL A 313 -5.59 9.25 24.06
CA VAL A 313 -5.55 8.16 23.10
C VAL A 313 -4.10 7.97 22.64
N THR A 314 -3.60 6.75 22.81
CA THR A 314 -2.30 6.31 22.34
C THR A 314 -2.43 5.62 21.00
N LEU A 315 -1.79 6.15 19.97
CA LEU A 315 -1.74 5.53 18.63
C LEU A 315 -0.81 4.31 18.67
N ILE A 316 -1.24 3.24 18.01
CA ILE A 316 -0.46 2.02 17.84
C ILE A 316 0.28 2.13 16.50
N SER A 317 1.60 1.93 16.48
CA SER A 317 2.37 1.91 15.24
C SER A 317 2.02 0.72 14.35
N GLY A 318 2.33 0.80 13.05
CA GLY A 318 2.09 -0.30 12.13
C GLY A 318 2.83 -1.58 12.52
N ASN A 319 4.03 -1.46 13.06
CA ASN A 319 4.78 -2.59 13.60
C ASN A 319 4.16 -3.18 14.86
N ASP A 320 3.74 -2.35 15.80
CA ASP A 320 3.11 -2.81 17.05
C ASP A 320 1.77 -3.49 16.78
N MET A 321 0.94 -2.92 15.90
CA MET A 321 -0.30 -3.57 15.48
C MET A 321 -0.01 -4.89 14.74
N GLY A 322 1.01 -4.91 13.88
CA GLY A 322 1.43 -6.11 13.16
C GLY A 322 1.84 -7.25 14.09
N VAL A 323 2.59 -6.98 15.15
CA VAL A 323 2.97 -8.03 16.13
C VAL A 323 1.81 -8.45 17.04
N LEU A 324 0.90 -7.53 17.40
CA LEU A 324 -0.32 -7.87 18.12
C LEU A 324 -1.19 -8.84 17.30
N LEU A 325 -1.43 -8.51 16.03
CA LEU A 325 -2.19 -9.36 15.11
C LEU A 325 -1.47 -10.70 14.85
N LEU A 326 -0.15 -10.67 14.67
CA LEU A 326 0.65 -11.88 14.47
C LEU A 326 0.55 -12.82 15.68
N ASP A 327 0.73 -12.32 16.90
CA ASP A 327 0.57 -13.12 18.13
C ASP A 327 -0.84 -13.68 18.25
N TYR A 328 -1.86 -12.84 17.99
CA TYR A 328 -3.27 -13.25 18.02
C TYR A 328 -3.56 -14.36 17.02
N VAL A 329 -3.17 -14.20 15.76
CA VAL A 329 -3.37 -15.22 14.72
C VAL A 329 -2.60 -16.50 15.03
N CYS A 330 -1.32 -16.41 15.39
CA CYS A 330 -0.48 -17.56 15.69
C CYS A 330 -0.96 -18.35 16.92
N SER A 331 -1.51 -17.66 17.93
CA SER A 331 -2.03 -18.33 19.13
C SER A 331 -3.24 -19.23 18.84
N HIS A 332 -4.00 -18.94 17.79
CA HIS A 332 -5.19 -19.68 17.39
C HIS A 332 -4.99 -20.63 16.20
N ARG A 333 -3.90 -20.45 15.43
CA ARG A 333 -3.59 -21.22 14.21
C ARG A 333 -2.34 -22.09 14.40
N LYS A 334 -2.42 -23.09 15.27
CA LYS A 334 -1.31 -24.04 15.53
C LYS A 334 -1.30 -25.16 14.49
N ALA A 335 -0.12 -25.52 13.99
CA ALA A 335 0.05 -26.73 13.20
C ALA A 335 -0.33 -27.97 14.01
N GLN A 336 -1.05 -28.91 13.39
CA GLN A 336 -1.29 -30.23 13.97
C GLN A 336 -0.05 -31.11 13.82
N LYS A 337 0.07 -32.13 14.65
CA LYS A 337 1.20 -33.04 14.61
C LYS A 337 1.29 -33.76 13.26
N GLY A 338 2.37 -33.52 12.51
CA GLY A 338 2.61 -34.12 11.18
C GLY A 338 2.24 -33.22 10.01
N GLU A 339 1.66 -32.05 10.25
CA GLU A 339 1.43 -31.04 9.22
C GLU A 339 2.66 -30.14 9.00
N LEU A 340 2.75 -29.57 7.80
CA LEU A 340 3.75 -28.52 7.53
C LEU A 340 3.43 -27.28 8.39
N PRO A 341 4.45 -26.53 8.86
CA PRO A 341 4.22 -25.36 9.68
C PRO A 341 3.41 -24.29 8.94
N PRO A 342 2.50 -23.57 9.64
CA PRO A 342 1.89 -22.37 9.08
C PRO A 342 2.95 -21.34 8.66
N VAL A 343 2.61 -20.48 7.72
CA VAL A 343 3.52 -19.46 7.17
C VAL A 343 3.00 -18.07 7.47
N ALA A 344 3.83 -17.24 8.08
CA ALA A 344 3.65 -15.81 8.19
C ALA A 344 4.68 -15.09 7.31
N VAL A 345 4.32 -13.93 6.76
CA VAL A 345 5.18 -13.17 5.85
C VAL A 345 5.31 -11.72 6.32
N LYS A 346 6.54 -11.20 6.35
CA LYS A 346 6.81 -9.78 6.59
C LYS A 346 7.83 -9.23 5.61
N THR A 347 7.90 -7.91 5.48
CA THR A 347 8.97 -7.30 4.69
C THR A 347 10.28 -7.23 5.49
N ILE A 348 11.39 -7.10 4.78
CA ILE A 348 12.72 -6.96 5.40
C ILE A 348 12.84 -5.72 6.30
N VAL A 349 12.00 -4.69 6.06
CA VAL A 349 11.96 -3.44 6.84
C VAL A 349 10.89 -3.43 7.94
N THR A 350 10.20 -4.54 8.14
CA THR A 350 9.20 -4.73 9.21
C THR A 350 9.89 -5.27 10.47
N THR A 351 9.33 -5.03 11.64
CA THR A 351 9.93 -5.33 12.95
C THR A 351 10.45 -6.76 13.10
N GLU A 352 11.61 -6.90 13.73
CA GLU A 352 12.21 -8.20 14.06
C GLU A 352 11.54 -8.91 15.26
N MET A 353 10.62 -8.26 15.97
CA MET A 353 9.83 -8.90 17.04
C MET A 353 8.95 -10.04 16.51
N ALA A 354 8.63 -10.03 15.22
CA ALA A 354 7.93 -11.15 14.56
C ALA A 354 8.70 -12.48 14.65
N VAL A 355 10.03 -12.45 14.70
CA VAL A 355 10.89 -13.66 14.74
C VAL A 355 10.64 -14.50 15.99
N PRO A 356 10.79 -13.97 17.22
CA PRO A 356 10.54 -14.75 18.41
C PRO A 356 9.06 -15.14 18.59
N ILE A 357 8.10 -14.33 18.10
CA ILE A 357 6.67 -14.68 18.11
C ILE A 357 6.45 -15.93 17.26
N CYS A 358 6.85 -15.92 15.99
CA CYS A 358 6.72 -17.07 15.11
C CYS A 358 7.41 -18.33 15.66
N LYS A 359 8.62 -18.17 16.24
CA LYS A 359 9.34 -19.26 16.87
C LYS A 359 8.57 -19.89 18.04
N LYS A 360 7.92 -19.07 18.88
CA LYS A 360 7.08 -19.54 20.02
C LYS A 360 5.96 -20.47 19.55
N TYR A 361 5.34 -20.12 18.41
CA TYR A 361 4.17 -20.87 17.92
C TYR A 361 4.51 -21.92 16.85
N GLY A 362 5.77 -22.08 16.49
CA GLY A 362 6.18 -23.02 15.44
C GLY A 362 5.75 -22.61 14.03
N VAL A 363 5.64 -21.30 13.77
CA VAL A 363 5.26 -20.72 12.48
C VAL A 363 6.52 -20.42 11.67
N GLU A 364 6.53 -20.79 10.40
CA GLU A 364 7.57 -20.39 9.43
C GLU A 364 7.41 -18.90 9.11
N LEU A 365 8.45 -18.10 9.37
CA LEU A 365 8.47 -16.68 9.02
C LEU A 365 9.27 -16.47 7.72
N ARG A 366 8.61 -15.94 6.69
CA ARG A 366 9.25 -15.54 5.45
C ARG A 366 9.47 -14.03 5.41
N ASN A 367 10.69 -13.61 5.06
CA ASN A 367 11.03 -12.22 4.82
C ASN A 367 11.03 -11.95 3.32
N VAL A 368 10.38 -10.87 2.88
CA VAL A 368 10.31 -10.45 1.48
C VAL A 368 10.79 -9.00 1.32
N LEU A 369 11.05 -8.58 0.10
CA LEU A 369 11.35 -7.18 -0.20
C LEU A 369 10.17 -6.26 0.17
N THR A 370 10.45 -4.96 0.30
CA THR A 370 9.43 -3.94 0.58
C THR A 370 8.41 -3.87 -0.56
N GLY A 371 7.15 -3.94 -0.21
CA GLY A 371 6.00 -3.87 -1.12
C GLY A 371 5.12 -5.12 -1.00
N PHE A 372 3.84 -4.90 -0.76
CA PHE A 372 2.90 -5.97 -0.42
C PHE A 372 2.73 -7.01 -1.53
N LYS A 373 3.05 -6.65 -2.78
CA LYS A 373 3.07 -7.59 -3.91
C LYS A 373 3.95 -8.82 -3.67
N PHE A 374 5.06 -8.64 -2.92
CA PHE A 374 5.93 -9.78 -2.56
C PHE A 374 5.32 -10.66 -1.47
N ILE A 375 4.45 -10.11 -0.62
CA ILE A 375 3.64 -10.92 0.31
C ILE A 375 2.60 -11.72 -0.48
N GLY A 376 1.89 -11.06 -1.40
CA GLY A 376 0.95 -11.72 -2.32
C GLY A 376 1.61 -12.83 -3.17
N GLU A 377 2.84 -12.61 -3.63
CA GLU A 377 3.63 -13.60 -4.36
C GLU A 377 3.88 -14.87 -3.52
N GLN A 378 4.19 -14.73 -2.21
CA GLN A 378 4.37 -15.88 -1.31
C GLN A 378 3.10 -16.73 -1.20
N ILE A 379 1.92 -16.09 -1.19
CA ILE A 379 0.66 -16.83 -1.23
C ILE A 379 0.53 -17.59 -2.57
N GLY A 380 0.88 -16.94 -3.68
CA GLY A 380 0.89 -17.58 -5.01
C GLY A 380 1.87 -18.75 -5.15
N LEU A 381 3.02 -18.68 -4.46
CA LEU A 381 3.96 -19.79 -4.38
C LEU A 381 3.38 -20.97 -3.60
N LEU A 382 2.79 -20.72 -2.44
CA LEU A 382 2.09 -21.74 -1.66
C LEU A 382 0.92 -22.37 -2.44
N GLU A 383 0.19 -21.57 -3.23
CA GLU A 383 -0.90 -22.07 -4.09
C GLU A 383 -0.37 -23.02 -5.17
N LYS A 384 0.76 -22.70 -5.81
CA LYS A 384 1.42 -23.57 -6.78
C LYS A 384 1.95 -24.88 -6.16
N GLU A 385 2.35 -24.83 -4.91
CA GLU A 385 2.78 -25.99 -4.12
C GLU A 385 1.61 -26.85 -3.62
N GLY A 386 0.36 -26.37 -3.73
CA GLY A 386 -0.84 -27.02 -3.20
C GLY A 386 -0.99 -26.89 -1.68
N HIS A 387 -0.38 -25.85 -1.09
CA HIS A 387 -0.30 -25.61 0.36
C HIS A 387 -0.75 -24.21 0.75
N THR A 388 -1.75 -23.65 0.07
CA THR A 388 -2.27 -22.28 0.31
C THR A 388 -2.76 -22.10 1.74
N GLU A 389 -3.28 -23.15 2.36
CA GLU A 389 -3.80 -23.19 3.74
C GLU A 389 -2.72 -22.87 4.80
N ARG A 390 -1.45 -23.02 4.44
CA ARG A 390 -0.33 -22.68 5.33
C ARG A 390 -0.21 -21.19 5.57
N TYR A 391 -0.59 -20.35 4.60
CA TYR A 391 -0.54 -18.91 4.81
C TYR A 391 -1.56 -18.47 5.86
N ILE A 392 -1.09 -17.81 6.91
CA ILE A 392 -1.96 -17.37 8.01
C ILE A 392 -2.01 -15.86 8.17
N PHE A 393 -0.91 -15.15 7.91
CA PHE A 393 -0.82 -13.70 8.09
C PHE A 393 0.37 -13.08 7.37
N GLY A 394 0.18 -11.86 6.84
CA GLY A 394 1.25 -11.04 6.28
C GLY A 394 1.07 -9.57 6.61
N PHE A 395 2.18 -8.84 6.80
CA PHE A 395 2.11 -7.44 7.16
C PHE A 395 3.35 -6.62 6.80
N GLU A 396 3.13 -5.32 6.67
CA GLU A 396 4.15 -4.28 6.50
C GLU A 396 4.08 -3.27 7.64
N GLU A 397 5.21 -2.64 7.97
CA GLU A 397 5.34 -1.58 8.95
C GLU A 397 4.45 -0.37 8.62
N SER A 398 4.11 -0.21 7.35
CA SER A 398 3.29 0.88 6.82
C SER A 398 1.78 0.63 6.92
N TYR A 399 1.35 0.00 8.01
CA TYR A 399 -0.08 -0.19 8.39
C TYR A 399 -0.88 -1.08 7.43
N GLY A 400 -0.21 -1.94 6.68
CA GLY A 400 -0.81 -2.90 5.76
C GLY A 400 -0.80 -4.32 6.33
N TYR A 401 -1.97 -4.98 6.36
CA TYR A 401 -2.16 -6.31 6.93
C TYR A 401 -3.02 -7.15 6.00
N LEU A 402 -2.80 -8.46 6.02
CA LEU A 402 -3.63 -9.43 5.29
C LEU A 402 -3.69 -10.75 6.05
N SER A 403 -4.90 -11.23 6.33
CA SER A 403 -5.17 -12.62 6.68
C SER A 403 -6.02 -13.26 5.58
N GLY A 404 -5.88 -14.58 5.39
CA GLY A 404 -6.54 -15.27 4.28
C GLY A 404 -5.82 -15.12 2.94
N THR A 405 -6.34 -15.79 1.92
CA THR A 405 -5.64 -15.98 0.64
C THR A 405 -6.44 -15.57 -0.60
N SER A 406 -7.67 -15.11 -0.41
CA SER A 406 -8.56 -14.72 -1.52
C SER A 406 -8.22 -13.33 -2.07
N VAL A 407 -7.66 -12.45 -1.24
CA VAL A 407 -7.09 -11.16 -1.58
C VAL A 407 -5.58 -11.29 -1.66
N ARG A 408 -4.91 -10.52 -2.51
CA ARG A 408 -3.44 -10.58 -2.73
C ARG A 408 -2.74 -9.23 -2.56
N ASP A 409 -3.43 -8.30 -1.93
CA ASP A 409 -2.89 -7.01 -1.47
C ASP A 409 -3.36 -6.77 -0.02
N LYS A 410 -2.90 -5.69 0.60
CA LYS A 410 -3.36 -5.23 1.90
C LYS A 410 -4.88 -5.12 1.93
N ASP A 411 -5.49 -5.56 3.01
CA ASP A 411 -6.94 -5.53 3.16
C ASP A 411 -7.33 -4.89 4.50
N ALA A 412 -7.65 -3.57 4.46
CA ALA A 412 -8.05 -2.87 5.66
C ALA A 412 -9.49 -3.18 6.10
N VAL A 413 -10.33 -3.74 5.23
CA VAL A 413 -11.66 -4.21 5.62
C VAL A 413 -11.53 -5.47 6.49
N ASN A 414 -10.74 -6.44 6.04
CA ASN A 414 -10.40 -7.63 6.82
C ASN A 414 -9.63 -7.27 8.10
N ALA A 415 -8.65 -6.38 7.98
CA ALA A 415 -7.86 -5.95 9.14
C ALA A 415 -8.71 -5.24 10.20
N ALA A 416 -9.72 -4.45 9.82
CA ALA A 416 -10.65 -3.81 10.76
C ALA A 416 -11.43 -4.85 11.58
N VAL A 417 -11.93 -5.91 10.92
CA VAL A 417 -12.59 -7.03 11.60
C VAL A 417 -11.64 -7.71 12.57
N LEU A 418 -10.42 -8.02 12.12
CA LEU A 418 -9.43 -8.74 12.92
C LEU A 418 -8.94 -7.91 14.12
N VAL A 419 -8.72 -6.60 13.94
CA VAL A 419 -8.34 -5.67 15.02
C VAL A 419 -9.46 -5.56 16.05
N CYS A 420 -10.71 -5.40 15.63
CA CYS A 420 -11.85 -5.28 16.54
C CYS A 420 -12.13 -6.60 17.26
N GLU A 421 -12.04 -7.76 16.58
CA GLU A 421 -12.19 -9.06 17.21
C GLU A 421 -11.10 -9.30 18.27
N MET A 422 -9.84 -9.02 17.94
CA MET A 422 -8.72 -9.11 18.88
C MET A 422 -8.92 -8.19 20.10
N ALA A 423 -9.32 -6.93 19.86
CA ALA A 423 -9.55 -5.96 20.94
C ALA A 423 -10.69 -6.40 21.88
N ALA A 424 -11.81 -6.90 21.31
CA ALA A 424 -12.93 -7.42 22.10
C ALA A 424 -12.50 -8.65 22.94
N ASN A 425 -11.72 -9.57 22.37
CA ASN A 425 -11.19 -10.72 23.08
C ASN A 425 -10.27 -10.34 24.25
N TYR A 426 -9.41 -9.35 24.09
CA TYR A 426 -8.57 -8.89 25.19
C TYR A 426 -9.39 -8.09 26.23
N LYS A 427 -10.38 -7.31 25.80
CA LYS A 427 -11.32 -6.63 26.71
C LYS A 427 -12.08 -7.62 27.59
N ALA A 428 -12.52 -8.76 27.07
CA ALA A 428 -13.13 -9.84 27.85
C ALA A 428 -12.20 -10.41 28.93
N GLN A 429 -10.89 -10.25 28.77
CA GLN A 429 -9.87 -10.63 29.75
C GLN A 429 -9.44 -9.46 30.67
N GLY A 430 -10.09 -8.30 30.56
CA GLY A 430 -9.75 -7.10 31.31
C GLY A 430 -8.48 -6.39 30.81
N LEU A 431 -8.07 -6.64 29.56
CA LEU A 431 -6.88 -6.06 28.94
C LEU A 431 -7.25 -5.13 27.78
N THR A 432 -6.45 -4.11 27.58
CA THR A 432 -6.42 -3.32 26.35
C THR A 432 -5.38 -3.88 25.36
N LEU A 433 -5.40 -3.39 24.11
CA LEU A 433 -4.32 -3.72 23.15
C LEU A 433 -2.95 -3.23 23.63
N LEU A 434 -2.90 -2.13 24.40
CA LEU A 434 -1.64 -1.60 24.95
C LEU A 434 -1.10 -2.49 26.07
N ASP A 435 -1.98 -3.00 26.95
CA ASP A 435 -1.58 -3.95 27.99
C ASP A 435 -1.02 -5.23 27.36
N LYS A 436 -1.67 -5.73 26.31
CA LYS A 436 -1.17 -6.90 25.59
C LYS A 436 0.16 -6.64 24.90
N LEU A 437 0.33 -5.47 24.28
CA LEU A 437 1.59 -5.07 23.66
C LEU A 437 2.73 -5.04 24.69
N GLU A 438 2.46 -4.51 25.88
CA GLU A 438 3.47 -4.49 26.97
C GLU A 438 3.84 -5.90 27.42
N GLN A 439 2.86 -6.81 27.55
CA GLN A 439 3.12 -8.23 27.83
C GLN A 439 4.03 -8.87 26.76
N LEU A 440 3.81 -8.55 25.47
CA LEU A 440 4.67 -9.05 24.39
C LEU A 440 6.09 -8.47 24.48
N ARG A 441 6.23 -7.20 24.87
CA ARG A 441 7.51 -6.55 25.08
C ARG A 441 8.25 -7.12 26.30
N GLU A 442 7.55 -7.44 27.37
CA GLU A 442 8.12 -8.12 28.53
C GLU A 442 8.61 -9.55 28.18
N GLU A 443 7.85 -10.27 27.33
CA GLU A 443 8.19 -11.63 26.94
C GLU A 443 9.34 -11.70 25.93
N PHE A 444 9.37 -10.79 24.93
CA PHE A 444 10.27 -10.89 23.78
C PHE A 444 11.37 -9.81 23.74
N GLY A 445 11.26 -8.79 24.57
CA GLY A 445 12.11 -7.60 24.57
C GLY A 445 11.50 -6.42 23.82
N PHE A 446 12.10 -5.26 23.99
CA PHE A 446 11.67 -4.02 23.34
C PHE A 446 12.37 -3.88 22.00
N TYR A 447 11.60 -3.86 20.92
CA TYR A 447 12.05 -3.61 19.56
C TYR A 447 11.64 -2.20 19.16
N ALA A 448 12.61 -1.33 18.93
CA ALA A 448 12.39 0.02 18.48
C ALA A 448 12.85 0.17 17.03
N GLN A 449 12.20 1.04 16.28
CA GLN A 449 12.49 1.28 14.88
C GLN A 449 12.36 2.75 14.54
N ARG A 450 13.25 3.26 13.65
CA ARG A 450 13.20 4.63 13.15
C ARG A 450 13.48 4.64 11.65
N LEU A 451 12.69 5.41 10.91
CA LEU A 451 12.91 5.66 9.49
C LEU A 451 13.52 7.04 9.31
N LEU A 452 14.69 7.10 8.73
CA LEU A 452 15.31 8.33 8.25
C LEU A 452 15.08 8.46 6.75
N THR A 453 14.75 9.67 6.31
CA THR A 453 14.60 9.98 4.89
C THR A 453 15.53 11.15 4.54
N PHE A 454 16.51 10.87 3.68
CA PHE A 454 17.43 11.87 3.15
C PHE A 454 16.97 12.27 1.75
N GLN A 455 16.73 13.54 1.56
CA GLN A 455 16.29 14.09 0.28
C GLN A 455 17.41 14.89 -0.34
N TYR A 456 17.67 14.63 -1.61
CA TYR A 456 18.69 15.32 -2.40
C TYR A 456 18.02 16.01 -3.59
N GLU A 457 18.58 17.13 -4.05
CA GLU A 457 17.97 17.93 -5.12
C GLU A 457 18.70 17.75 -6.45
N GLY A 458 17.93 17.68 -7.53
CA GLY A 458 18.42 17.71 -8.90
C GLY A 458 19.29 16.50 -9.30
N GLU A 459 20.00 16.67 -10.43
CA GLU A 459 20.88 15.64 -11.00
C GLU A 459 22.09 15.35 -10.09
N SER A 460 22.64 16.38 -9.46
CA SER A 460 23.72 16.25 -8.48
C SER A 460 23.29 15.43 -7.26
N GLY A 461 22.01 15.51 -6.85
CA GLY A 461 21.45 14.72 -5.76
C GLY A 461 21.37 13.24 -6.09
N ALA A 462 20.99 12.89 -7.31
CA ALA A 462 20.99 11.49 -7.77
C ALA A 462 22.42 10.90 -7.78
N ALA A 463 23.41 11.67 -8.24
CA ALA A 463 24.82 11.26 -8.23
C ALA A 463 25.34 11.07 -6.78
N LYS A 464 24.99 11.98 -5.86
CA LYS A 464 25.34 11.85 -4.43
C LYS A 464 24.74 10.59 -3.82
N MET A 465 23.47 10.32 -4.07
CA MET A 465 22.81 9.10 -3.59
C MET A 465 23.50 7.82 -4.09
N ALA A 466 23.85 7.77 -5.39
CA ALA A 466 24.59 6.65 -5.97
C ALA A 466 25.98 6.48 -5.33
N ASP A 467 26.70 7.60 -5.04
CA ASP A 467 28.00 7.57 -4.37
C ASP A 467 27.89 7.04 -2.93
N ILE A 468 26.87 7.44 -2.17
CA ILE A 468 26.60 6.92 -0.83
C ILE A 468 26.38 5.41 -0.89
N MET A 469 25.50 4.92 -1.79
CA MET A 469 25.24 3.49 -1.95
C MET A 469 26.51 2.72 -2.35
N ARG A 470 27.34 3.31 -3.22
CA ARG A 470 28.62 2.73 -3.62
C ARG A 470 29.61 2.64 -2.42
N LYS A 471 29.70 3.68 -1.59
CA LYS A 471 30.52 3.69 -0.36
C LYS A 471 30.04 2.64 0.64
N LEU A 472 28.72 2.51 0.84
CA LEU A 472 28.13 1.49 1.73
C LEU A 472 28.33 0.06 1.21
N ARG A 473 28.52 -0.14 -0.11
CA ARG A 473 28.88 -1.43 -0.73
C ARG A 473 30.36 -1.78 -0.65
N ALA A 474 31.21 -0.82 -0.34
CA ALA A 474 32.64 -1.07 -0.20
C ALA A 474 32.92 -2.15 0.87
N PRO A 475 34.14 -2.74 0.92
CA PRO A 475 34.47 -3.76 1.91
C PRO A 475 34.09 -3.37 3.33
N LEU A 476 33.78 -4.36 4.18
CA LEU A 476 33.28 -4.20 5.56
C LEU A 476 34.10 -3.23 6.42
N ASP A 477 35.37 -3.02 6.09
CA ASP A 477 36.28 -2.10 6.79
C ASP A 477 35.86 -0.62 6.71
N THR A 478 34.97 -0.25 5.78
CA THR A 478 34.51 1.12 5.59
C THR A 478 33.26 1.51 6.39
N PHE A 479 32.55 0.53 6.97
CA PHE A 479 31.37 0.77 7.84
C PHE A 479 31.66 0.34 9.29
N GLN A 480 32.92 0.36 9.70
CA GLN A 480 33.30 0.04 11.07
C GLN A 480 33.27 1.29 11.95
N ASP A 481 32.11 1.52 12.58
CA ASP A 481 32.06 2.31 13.79
C ASP A 481 32.54 1.41 14.97
N ALA A 482 33.40 1.93 15.81
CA ALA A 482 33.90 1.18 16.98
C ALA A 482 32.79 0.77 17.96
N HIS A 483 31.64 1.46 17.91
CA HIS A 483 30.46 1.19 18.74
C HIS A 483 29.48 0.22 18.08
N PHE A 484 29.43 0.17 16.72
CA PHE A 484 28.50 -0.65 15.95
C PHE A 484 29.23 -1.46 14.87
N PRO A 485 30.10 -2.39 15.23
CA PRO A 485 30.78 -3.20 14.22
C PRO A 485 29.76 -4.05 13.46
N THR A 486 29.84 -4.01 12.13
CA THR A 486 28.99 -4.82 11.26
C THR A 486 29.37 -6.28 11.38
N ALA A 487 28.43 -7.11 11.85
CA ALA A 487 28.60 -8.56 11.92
C ALA A 487 28.33 -9.22 10.57
N THR A 488 27.30 -8.77 9.83
CA THR A 488 26.93 -9.33 8.54
C THR A 488 26.33 -8.24 7.64
N ARG A 489 26.71 -8.26 6.36
CA ARG A 489 26.11 -7.40 5.33
C ARG A 489 25.45 -8.27 4.26
N ILE A 490 24.24 -7.89 3.86
CA ILE A 490 23.50 -8.49 2.75
C ILE A 490 23.30 -7.40 1.69
N ASP A 491 23.76 -7.67 0.46
CA ASP A 491 23.46 -6.85 -0.70
C ASP A 491 22.42 -7.56 -1.57
N TYR A 492 21.21 -7.03 -1.61
CA TYR A 492 20.10 -7.62 -2.36
C TYR A 492 20.23 -7.49 -3.89
N GLN A 493 21.30 -6.87 -4.40
CA GLN A 493 21.66 -6.97 -5.82
C GLN A 493 22.30 -8.33 -6.18
N ASN A 494 22.78 -9.06 -5.18
CA ASN A 494 23.36 -10.40 -5.34
C ASN A 494 22.28 -11.47 -5.18
N ASP A 495 22.56 -12.69 -5.69
CA ASP A 495 21.61 -13.82 -5.65
C ASP A 495 21.62 -14.61 -4.32
N GLU A 496 22.27 -14.08 -3.28
CA GLU A 496 22.50 -14.78 -2.00
C GLU A 496 21.22 -14.99 -1.17
N THR A 497 20.17 -14.19 -1.42
CA THR A 497 18.96 -14.18 -0.59
C THR A 497 17.81 -15.02 -1.16
N GLY A 498 17.88 -15.43 -2.42
CA GLY A 498 16.75 -16.04 -3.14
C GLY A 498 15.58 -15.07 -3.41
N LEU A 499 15.72 -13.78 -3.05
CA LEU A 499 14.75 -12.73 -3.33
C LEU A 499 15.08 -12.04 -4.67
N PRO A 500 14.10 -11.38 -5.31
CA PRO A 500 14.37 -10.58 -6.50
C PRO A 500 15.47 -9.54 -6.27
N LYS A 501 16.30 -9.30 -7.30
CA LYS A 501 17.38 -8.30 -7.20
C LYS A 501 16.81 -6.91 -6.91
N SER A 502 17.40 -6.23 -5.93
CA SER A 502 16.98 -4.90 -5.51
C SER A 502 18.15 -4.08 -5.00
N ASP A 503 18.13 -2.78 -5.24
CA ASP A 503 19.13 -1.85 -4.71
C ASP A 503 18.87 -1.58 -3.21
N VAL A 504 19.16 -2.58 -2.38
CA VAL A 504 18.97 -2.55 -0.94
C VAL A 504 20.20 -3.13 -0.26
N LEU A 505 20.65 -2.52 0.81
CA LEU A 505 21.72 -3.01 1.68
C LEU A 505 21.17 -3.24 3.09
N SER A 506 21.47 -4.37 3.69
CA SER A 506 21.15 -4.67 5.09
C SER A 506 22.42 -4.96 5.86
N PHE A 507 22.58 -4.32 7.02
CA PHE A 507 23.70 -4.48 7.93
C PHE A 507 23.15 -5.00 9.27
N ALA A 508 23.48 -6.22 9.63
CA ALA A 508 23.30 -6.72 10.99
C ALA A 508 24.52 -6.33 11.82
N LEU A 509 24.30 -5.71 12.97
CA LEU A 509 25.35 -5.22 13.87
C LEU A 509 25.60 -6.22 14.99
N ALA A 510 26.77 -6.15 15.60
CA ALA A 510 27.21 -7.13 16.61
C ALA A 510 26.37 -7.10 17.90
N ASP A 511 25.73 -5.97 18.21
CA ASP A 511 24.81 -5.79 19.35
C ASP A 511 23.39 -6.33 19.07
N GLY A 512 23.15 -6.85 17.85
CA GLY A 512 21.82 -7.32 17.39
C GLY A 512 20.94 -6.24 16.78
N SER A 513 21.42 -5.00 16.67
CA SER A 513 20.78 -3.94 15.91
C SER A 513 20.92 -4.17 14.41
N LYS A 514 20.15 -3.44 13.60
CA LYS A 514 20.16 -3.60 12.15
C LYS A 514 19.93 -2.26 11.46
N ILE A 515 20.59 -2.05 10.34
CA ILE A 515 20.37 -0.92 9.46
C ILE A 515 20.02 -1.45 8.06
N ILE A 516 18.95 -0.92 7.46
CA ILE A 516 18.64 -1.20 6.05
C ILE A 516 18.63 0.11 5.29
N VAL A 517 19.39 0.18 4.19
CA VAL A 517 19.47 1.36 3.34
C VAL A 517 18.92 1.05 1.96
N ARG A 518 18.02 1.91 1.49
CA ARG A 518 17.33 1.76 0.21
C ARG A 518 17.16 3.11 -0.49
N PRO A 519 17.65 3.29 -1.72
CA PRO A 519 17.31 4.44 -2.55
C PRO A 519 15.88 4.33 -3.07
N SER A 520 15.23 5.47 -3.31
CA SER A 520 13.97 5.53 -4.04
C SER A 520 14.23 5.33 -5.53
N GLY A 521 13.42 4.51 -6.19
CA GLY A 521 13.52 4.31 -7.65
C GLY A 521 12.95 5.46 -8.49
N THR A 522 12.19 6.38 -7.87
CA THR A 522 11.46 7.45 -8.61
C THR A 522 11.87 8.86 -8.23
N GLU A 523 12.50 9.04 -7.08
CA GLU A 523 12.88 10.35 -6.53
C GLU A 523 14.30 10.26 -5.94
N PRO A 524 15.07 11.36 -5.94
CA PRO A 524 16.40 11.38 -5.31
C PRO A 524 16.29 11.37 -3.77
N LYS A 525 15.77 10.29 -3.23
CA LYS A 525 15.58 10.05 -1.79
C LYS A 525 16.26 8.74 -1.38
N LEU A 526 16.98 8.79 -0.27
CA LEU A 526 17.56 7.62 0.39
C LEU A 526 16.80 7.39 1.70
N LYS A 527 16.33 6.17 1.92
CA LYS A 527 15.70 5.75 3.17
C LYS A 527 16.65 4.86 3.95
N ALA A 528 16.84 5.16 5.24
CA ALA A 528 17.54 4.30 6.17
C ALA A 528 16.58 3.86 7.28
N TYR A 529 16.36 2.56 7.39
CA TYR A 529 15.55 1.93 8.43
C TYR A 529 16.50 1.45 9.53
N LEU A 530 16.31 1.98 10.72
CA LEU A 530 17.12 1.65 11.91
C LEU A 530 16.30 0.75 12.82
N PHE A 531 16.91 -0.33 13.30
CA PHE A 531 16.29 -1.29 14.20
C PHE A 531 17.19 -1.48 15.42
N ALA A 532 16.62 -1.33 16.59
CA ALA A 532 17.30 -1.57 17.85
C ALA A 532 16.48 -2.50 18.74
N ARG A 533 17.17 -3.25 19.58
CA ARG A 533 16.57 -4.08 20.62
C ARG A 533 17.15 -3.70 21.98
N GLY A 534 16.30 -3.69 23.01
CA GLY A 534 16.71 -3.44 24.38
C GLY A 534 15.90 -4.24 25.38
N GLU A 535 16.41 -4.37 26.61
CA GLU A 535 15.65 -4.94 27.72
C GLU A 535 14.53 -3.99 28.20
N LYS A 536 14.68 -2.69 27.91
CA LYS A 536 13.71 -1.64 28.20
C LYS A 536 13.62 -0.68 27.01
N GLN A 537 12.49 -0.01 26.87
CA GLN A 537 12.25 0.97 25.80
C GLN A 537 13.37 2.02 25.73
N ALA A 538 13.75 2.62 26.86
CA ALA A 538 14.78 3.65 26.90
C ALA A 538 16.17 3.15 26.40
N ALA A 539 16.47 1.86 26.58
CA ALA A 539 17.72 1.28 26.07
C ALA A 539 17.67 1.12 24.53
N ALA A 540 16.55 0.66 24.00
CA ALA A 540 16.36 0.55 22.54
C ALA A 540 16.37 1.94 21.87
N GLU A 541 15.69 2.94 22.45
CA GLU A 541 15.68 4.32 21.94
C GLU A 541 17.07 4.94 21.93
N LYS A 542 17.86 4.72 22.98
CA LYS A 542 19.25 5.19 23.03
C LYS A 542 20.07 4.64 21.86
N VAL A 543 19.96 3.35 21.58
CA VAL A 543 20.63 2.73 20.43
C VAL A 543 20.16 3.36 19.12
N LEU A 544 18.85 3.62 18.95
CA LEU A 544 18.35 4.31 17.77
C LEU A 544 18.95 5.70 17.59
N ASP A 545 19.12 6.49 18.67
CA ASP A 545 19.72 7.83 18.61
C ASP A 545 21.19 7.76 18.15
N GLU A 546 21.93 6.75 18.61
CA GLU A 546 23.31 6.51 18.20
C GLU A 546 23.38 6.07 16.73
N LEU A 547 22.49 5.15 16.28
CA LEU A 547 22.40 4.72 14.87
C LEU A 547 21.96 5.88 13.94
N GLU A 548 21.06 6.75 14.40
CA GLU A 548 20.68 7.94 13.65
C GLU A 548 21.87 8.89 13.47
N THR A 549 22.66 9.09 14.51
CA THR A 549 23.88 9.90 14.46
C THR A 549 24.86 9.34 13.43
N LEU A 550 25.07 8.01 13.47
CA LEU A 550 25.91 7.30 12.51
C LEU A 550 25.45 7.52 11.07
N MET A 551 24.15 7.28 10.79
CA MET A 551 23.61 7.42 9.43
C MET A 551 23.59 8.86 8.94
N ASN A 552 23.37 9.84 9.82
CA ASN A 552 23.48 11.25 9.48
C ASN A 552 24.91 11.61 9.01
N GLY A 553 25.96 11.04 9.63
CA GLY A 553 27.35 11.22 9.18
C GLY A 553 27.57 10.70 7.76
N TYR A 554 27.02 9.53 7.40
CA TYR A 554 27.18 8.95 6.05
C TYR A 554 26.33 9.62 4.96
N CYS A 555 25.19 10.17 5.32
CA CYS A 555 24.20 10.62 4.34
C CYS A 555 24.13 12.15 4.16
N LYS A 556 24.58 12.95 5.15
CA LYS A 556 24.57 14.42 5.07
C LYS A 556 25.88 15.03 4.59
N GLU A 557 26.99 14.33 4.75
CA GLU A 557 28.29 14.72 4.19
C GLU A 557 28.39 14.37 2.70
#